data_97adec40ff8b02cd16eec8b34aa47e90
#
_entry.id   97adec40ff8b02cd16eec8b34aa47e90
#
_cell.length_a   1.000
_cell.length_b   1.000
_cell.length_c   1.000
_cell.angle_alpha   90.00
_cell.angle_beta   90.00
_cell.angle_gamma   90.00
#
_symmetry.space_group_name_H-M   'P 1'
#
loop_
_entity.id
_entity.type
_entity.pdbx_description
1 polymer ?
#
loop_
_entity_poly.entity_id
_entity_poly.type
_entity_poly.pdbx_seq_one_letter_code
_entity_poly.pdbx_strand_id
1 'polypeptide(L)'
;MLSFDNGDNGRVLSVGLDDEIDVTLQTIGPGQYDDHPSVSSPAVAFSKVSILTPANPGGPRQLFQFRAVTAGHAVISISHTGQNPRFEITVDVR
;
A
#
# COMPACT_ATOMS: atom_id res chain seq x y z
N MET A 1 -13.26 -3.72 4.77
CA MET A 1 -12.15 -3.57 3.79
C MET A 1 -11.97 -2.10 3.46
N LEU A 2 -10.74 -1.63 3.52
CA LEU A 2 -10.38 -0.24 3.23
C LEU A 2 -9.52 -0.22 1.98
N SER A 3 -9.85 0.66 1.04
CA SER A 3 -9.15 0.74 -0.24
C SER A 3 -8.51 2.11 -0.41
N PHE A 4 -7.27 2.12 -0.83
CA PHE A 4 -6.48 3.33 -1.04
C PHE A 4 -5.77 3.24 -2.39
N ASP A 5 -5.36 4.38 -2.92
CA ASP A 5 -4.67 4.46 -4.19
C ASP A 5 -3.56 5.54 -4.15
N ASN A 6 -2.97 5.83 -5.30
CA ASN A 6 -1.89 6.81 -5.39
C ASN A 6 -2.26 8.18 -4.80
N GLY A 7 -3.53 8.54 -4.87
CA GLY A 7 -4.01 9.84 -4.35
C GLY A 7 -4.01 9.92 -2.83
N ASP A 8 -3.86 8.78 -2.13
CA ASP A 8 -3.86 8.74 -0.67
C ASP A 8 -2.46 8.85 -0.08
N ASN A 9 -1.44 9.05 -0.90
CA ASN A 9 -0.06 9.20 -0.44
C ASN A 9 0.04 10.30 0.63
N GLY A 10 0.67 9.97 1.74
CA GLY A 10 0.86 10.92 2.85
C GLY A 10 -0.29 10.97 3.85
N ARG A 11 -1.35 10.21 3.66
CA ARG A 11 -2.50 10.24 4.57
C ARG A 11 -2.24 9.47 5.86
N VAL A 12 -2.99 9.85 6.88
CA VAL A 12 -3.05 9.12 8.16
C VAL A 12 -4.44 8.49 8.26
N LEU A 13 -4.47 7.19 8.50
CA LEU A 13 -5.70 6.41 8.49
C LEU A 13 -5.94 5.77 9.84
N SER A 14 -7.22 5.67 10.24
CA SER A 14 -7.62 4.91 11.43
C SER A 14 -8.35 3.66 10.98
N VAL A 15 -7.92 2.51 11.49
CA VAL A 15 -8.53 1.22 11.18
C VAL A 15 -8.78 0.44 12.46
N GLY A 16 -9.67 -0.55 12.40
CA GLY A 16 -9.91 -1.47 13.50
C GLY A 16 -9.04 -2.71 13.41
N LEU A 17 -8.94 -3.44 14.52
CA LEU A 17 -8.29 -4.76 14.51
C LEU A 17 -8.98 -5.66 13.49
N ASP A 18 -8.19 -6.47 12.80
CA ASP A 18 -8.60 -7.41 11.76
C ASP A 18 -9.12 -6.75 10.47
N ASP A 19 -9.11 -5.44 10.37
CA ASP A 19 -9.45 -4.78 9.12
C ASP A 19 -8.43 -5.11 8.04
N GLU A 20 -8.92 -5.32 6.82
CA GLU A 20 -8.09 -5.51 5.65
C GLU A 20 -7.86 -4.17 4.98
N ILE A 21 -6.63 -3.93 4.56
CA ILE A 21 -6.22 -2.68 3.92
C ILE A 21 -5.71 -3.03 2.52
N ASP A 22 -6.39 -2.55 1.50
CA ASP A 22 -6.00 -2.76 0.11
C ASP A 22 -5.44 -1.46 -0.46
N VAL A 23 -4.21 -1.52 -0.98
CA VAL A 23 -3.56 -0.38 -1.60
C VAL A 23 -3.33 -0.72 -3.07
N THR A 24 -3.99 0.01 -3.96
CA THR A 24 -3.84 -0.17 -5.40
C THR A 24 -3.00 0.98 -5.95
N LEU A 25 -1.83 0.66 -6.46
CA LEU A 25 -0.91 1.66 -7.00
C LEU A 25 -0.72 1.43 -8.49
N GLN A 26 -0.83 2.51 -9.25
CA GLN A 26 -0.60 2.47 -10.69
C GLN A 26 0.72 3.14 -11.00
N THR A 27 1.57 2.45 -11.77
CA THR A 27 2.81 3.00 -12.28
C THR A 27 2.51 3.89 -13.48
N ILE A 28 3.11 5.07 -13.50
CA ILE A 28 3.08 5.97 -14.65
C ILE A 28 4.49 5.99 -15.23
N GLY A 29 4.62 5.53 -16.48
CA GLY A 29 5.93 5.44 -17.13
C GLY A 29 6.68 4.15 -16.77
N PRO A 30 8.00 4.11 -17.00
CA PRO A 30 8.81 2.92 -16.75
C PRO A 30 8.95 2.63 -15.26
N GLY A 31 9.17 1.35 -14.93
CA GLY A 31 9.39 0.90 -13.57
C GLY A 31 8.16 0.29 -12.94
N GLN A 32 8.27 -0.06 -11.67
CA GLN A 32 7.16 -0.63 -10.90
C GLN A 32 7.40 -0.40 -9.42
N TYR A 33 6.33 -0.51 -8.64
CA TYR A 33 6.45 -0.48 -7.18
C TYR A 33 7.09 -1.77 -6.69
N ASP A 34 7.88 -1.63 -5.61
CA ASP A 34 8.55 -2.76 -4.98
C ASP A 34 7.50 -3.71 -4.42
N ASP A 35 7.65 -5.01 -4.68
CA ASP A 35 6.74 -6.03 -4.15
C ASP A 35 7.07 -6.41 -2.69
N HIS A 36 8.03 -5.72 -2.07
CA HIS A 36 8.38 -5.88 -0.67
C HIS A 36 8.16 -4.57 0.07
N PRO A 37 6.90 -4.21 0.37
CA PRO A 37 6.62 -2.98 1.10
C PRO A 37 7.22 -3.02 2.50
N SER A 38 7.60 -1.85 3.00
CA SER A 38 8.15 -1.70 4.34
C SER A 38 7.03 -1.30 5.30
N VAL A 39 6.94 -1.99 6.44
CA VAL A 39 5.98 -1.66 7.50
C VAL A 39 6.77 -1.42 8.78
N SER A 40 6.60 -0.24 9.38
CA SER A 40 7.45 0.21 10.49
C SER A 40 7.20 -0.48 11.83
N SER A 41 6.08 -1.19 11.96
CA SER A 41 5.76 -1.85 13.22
C SER A 41 4.90 -3.10 12.97
N PRO A 42 4.81 -4.03 13.94
CA PRO A 42 4.00 -5.24 13.79
C PRO A 42 2.50 -4.99 13.90
N ALA A 43 2.04 -3.75 14.07
CA ALA A 43 0.62 -3.45 14.14
C ALA A 43 -0.11 -3.82 12.85
N VAL A 44 0.57 -3.76 11.73
CA VAL A 44 0.03 -4.11 10.41
C VAL A 44 0.95 -5.16 9.78
N ALA A 45 0.35 -6.20 9.23
CA ALA A 45 1.08 -7.26 8.52
C ALA A 45 0.79 -7.17 7.03
N PHE A 46 1.84 -7.30 6.22
CA PHE A 46 1.71 -7.42 4.77
C PHE A 46 1.26 -8.84 4.42
N SER A 47 0.21 -8.96 3.60
CA SER A 47 -0.31 -10.27 3.19
C SER A 47 0.23 -10.69 1.83
N LYS A 48 -0.05 -9.90 0.79
CA LYS A 48 0.39 -10.26 -0.56
C LYS A 48 0.32 -9.05 -1.49
N VAL A 49 0.98 -9.20 -2.65
CA VAL A 49 0.88 -8.26 -3.76
C VAL A 49 0.41 -9.02 -4.99
N SER A 50 -0.45 -8.39 -5.79
CA SER A 50 -0.96 -8.96 -7.03
C SER A 50 -0.87 -7.92 -8.14
N ILE A 51 -0.64 -8.38 -9.36
CA ILE A 51 -0.69 -7.51 -10.54
C ILE A 51 -2.11 -7.57 -11.10
N LEU A 52 -2.74 -6.41 -11.22
CA LEU A 52 -4.09 -6.31 -11.75
C LEU A 52 -4.03 -6.17 -13.26
N THR A 53 -4.79 -7.01 -13.95
CA THR A 53 -4.91 -7.01 -15.40
C THR A 53 -6.37 -6.84 -15.81
N PRO A 54 -6.64 -6.24 -16.99
CA PRO A 54 -5.68 -5.69 -17.95
C PRO A 54 -5.04 -4.42 -17.43
N ALA A 55 -3.81 -4.17 -17.89
CA ALA A 55 -3.14 -2.92 -17.59
C ALA A 55 -3.82 -1.78 -18.35
N ASN A 56 -4.00 -0.66 -17.69
CA ASN A 56 -4.49 0.56 -18.33
C ASN A 56 -3.33 1.26 -19.03
N PRO A 57 -3.61 2.17 -19.97
CA PRO A 57 -2.55 3.03 -20.50
C PRO A 57 -1.80 3.71 -19.35
N GLY A 58 -0.48 3.67 -19.40
CA GLY A 58 0.35 4.24 -18.34
C GLY A 58 1.07 3.20 -17.48
N GLY A 59 0.71 1.92 -17.60
CA GLY A 59 1.41 0.84 -16.92
C GLY A 59 0.50 -0.03 -16.05
N PRO A 60 1.06 -1.07 -15.45
CA PRO A 60 0.30 -2.01 -14.64
C PRO A 60 -0.12 -1.39 -13.31
N ARG A 61 -1.21 -1.91 -12.77
CA ARG A 61 -1.64 -1.61 -11.41
C ARG A 61 -1.20 -2.77 -10.51
N GLN A 62 -0.76 -2.43 -9.30
CA GLN A 62 -0.36 -3.40 -8.30
C GLN A 62 -1.26 -3.26 -7.08
N LEU A 63 -1.80 -4.38 -6.61
CA LEU A 63 -2.64 -4.42 -5.43
C LEU A 63 -1.83 -4.98 -4.27
N PHE A 64 -1.62 -4.17 -3.24
CA PHE A 64 -0.92 -4.57 -2.01
C PHE A 64 -1.96 -4.76 -0.92
N GLN A 65 -1.96 -5.92 -0.28
CA GLN A 65 -2.94 -6.25 0.74
C GLN A 65 -2.27 -6.40 2.10
N PHE A 66 -2.84 -5.73 3.08
CA PHE A 66 -2.34 -5.70 4.45
C PHE A 66 -3.48 -6.03 5.41
N ARG A 67 -3.12 -6.38 6.63
CA ARG A 67 -4.10 -6.65 7.68
C ARG A 67 -3.64 -6.01 8.97
N ALA A 68 -4.59 -5.37 9.68
CA ALA A 68 -4.34 -4.82 11.01
C ALA A 68 -4.41 -5.96 12.03
N VAL A 69 -3.31 -6.22 12.74
CA VAL A 69 -3.19 -7.39 13.61
C VAL A 69 -3.02 -7.03 15.08
N THR A 70 -2.55 -5.83 15.39
CA THR A 70 -2.31 -5.37 16.76
C THR A 70 -2.58 -3.89 16.85
N ALA A 71 -3.13 -3.41 17.98
CA ALA A 71 -3.31 -1.98 18.20
C ALA A 71 -1.96 -1.26 18.21
N GLY A 72 -1.90 -0.09 17.60
CA GLY A 72 -0.69 0.70 17.50
C GLY A 72 -0.62 1.48 16.19
N HIS A 73 0.56 2.04 15.91
CA HIS A 73 0.81 2.81 14.70
C HIS A 73 1.78 2.08 13.79
N ALA A 74 1.56 2.18 12.49
CA ALA A 74 2.47 1.64 11.50
C ALA A 74 2.57 2.60 10.31
N VAL A 75 3.76 2.74 9.75
CA VAL A 75 3.96 3.46 8.51
C VAL A 75 4.21 2.42 7.41
N ILE A 76 3.38 2.45 6.38
CA ILE A 76 3.54 1.59 5.22
C ILE A 76 4.23 2.41 4.13
N SER A 77 5.39 1.93 3.68
CA SER A 77 6.18 2.58 2.64
C SER A 77 6.39 1.62 1.48
N ILE A 78 6.07 2.07 0.27
CA ILE A 78 6.24 1.28 -0.95
C ILE A 78 7.07 2.10 -1.92
N SER A 79 8.29 1.62 -2.19
CA SER A 79 9.23 2.29 -3.08
C SER A 79 8.90 2.00 -4.54
N HIS A 80 9.32 2.88 -5.44
CA HIS A 80 9.18 2.69 -6.88
C HIS A 80 10.57 2.65 -7.51
N THR A 81 10.76 1.76 -8.47
CA THR A 81 12.04 1.58 -9.14
C THR A 81 12.31 2.63 -10.23
N GLY A 82 11.29 3.35 -10.67
CA GLY A 82 11.38 4.41 -11.67
C GLY A 82 11.24 5.79 -11.05
N GLN A 83 10.50 6.67 -11.72
CA GLN A 83 10.38 8.08 -11.35
C GLN A 83 9.14 8.40 -10.52
N ASN A 84 8.30 7.42 -10.22
CA ASN A 84 7.14 7.66 -9.40
C ASN A 84 7.56 7.88 -7.94
N PRO A 85 6.90 8.78 -7.20
CA PRO A 85 7.24 9.00 -5.80
C PRO A 85 6.94 7.76 -4.96
N ARG A 86 7.69 7.61 -3.87
CA ARG A 86 7.39 6.56 -2.89
C ARG A 86 5.99 6.79 -2.33
N PHE A 87 5.22 5.72 -2.23
CA PHE A 87 3.91 5.76 -1.57
C PHE A 87 4.12 5.51 -0.08
N GLU A 88 3.54 6.37 0.75
CA GLU A 88 3.68 6.24 2.20
C GLU A 88 2.39 6.66 2.88
N ILE A 89 1.88 5.81 3.76
CA ILE A 89 0.71 6.12 4.58
C ILE A 89 0.99 5.71 6.02
N THR A 90 0.38 6.42 6.95
CA THR A 90 0.42 6.08 8.38
C THR A 90 -0.90 5.43 8.75
N VAL A 91 -0.84 4.28 9.41
CA VAL A 91 -2.02 3.53 9.83
C VAL A 91 -2.06 3.51 11.36
N ASP A 92 -3.17 3.96 11.91
CA ASP A 92 -3.44 3.92 13.33
C ASP A 92 -4.46 2.80 13.58
N VAL A 93 -4.03 1.72 14.23
CA VAL A 93 -4.87 0.56 14.53
C VAL A 93 -5.39 0.69 15.95
N ARG A 94 -6.67 0.61 16.09
CA ARG A 94 -7.35 0.80 17.38
C ARG A 94 -7.90 -0.48 17.98
#